data_b5fa087bbf312c9147b4b4bb563094c7
#
_entry.id   b5fa087bbf312c9147b4b4bb563094c7
#
_cell.length_a   1.000
_cell.length_b   1.000
_cell.length_c   1.000
_cell.angle_alpha   90.00
_cell.angle_beta   90.00
_cell.angle_gamma   90.00
#
_symmetry.space_group_name_H-M   'P 1'
#
loop_
_entity.id
_entity.type
_entity.pdbx_description
1 polymer ?
#
loop_
_entity_poly.entity_id
_entity_poly.type
_entity_poly.pdbx_seq_one_letter_code
_entity_poly.pdbx_strand_id
1 'polypeptide(L)'
;MSISRCKLLLLASICLLALVLSGCGLGKMAREHQQANGGPIDLRLAYHLPESHYLAQGMERFAARVNERSGGSIRIKTYPAGQLFTDKSMNDAILSGGLDMGLNSTAMWTTIVPALNVLDVPFVLHSYDAVARAMDGSLGRTLTNEMDKKGVHPLIWVDYGYVQFCNNVRPLKEPEDFRGLELRGYGQIPAETIKALGASPVTMSSAEVYMAMQRGTVDGQTSGTTAMYQRRIYEVGKYLTMTNHAYCEFVLAMSGAAWDRLTEKQKQLIEQAAVETRDEIRQQAKEEDLAAMEKLKEAGMEVYTIPPEDIPKWQAATMSVRENFIRQLGDLGRQLVDQCLAAN
;
A
#
# COMPACT_ATOMS: atom_id res chain seq x y z
N MET A 1 -61.89 -0.62 15.86
CA MET A 1 -60.65 -0.48 16.72
C MET A 1 -59.39 -0.88 15.96
N SER A 2 -59.17 -0.42 14.76
CA SER A 2 -58.01 -0.86 13.94
C SER A 2 -57.11 0.27 13.39
N ILE A 3 -57.53 1.52 13.44
CA ILE A 3 -56.80 2.65 12.80
C ILE A 3 -55.72 3.27 13.72
N SER A 4 -55.83 3.08 15.04
CA SER A 4 -54.93 3.67 16.03
C SER A 4 -53.54 2.97 16.09
N ARG A 5 -53.46 1.65 15.84
CA ARG A 5 -52.18 0.90 15.91
C ARG A 5 -51.27 1.15 14.71
N CYS A 6 -51.81 1.43 13.53
CA CYS A 6 -51.02 1.74 12.33
C CYS A 6 -50.36 3.12 12.41
N LYS A 7 -51.04 4.12 13.01
CA LYS A 7 -50.46 5.46 13.21
C LYS A 7 -49.31 5.48 14.25
N LEU A 8 -49.39 4.61 15.28
CA LEU A 8 -48.36 4.49 16.31
C LEU A 8 -47.09 3.84 15.76
N LEU A 9 -47.24 2.83 14.88
CA LEU A 9 -46.09 2.17 14.23
C LEU A 9 -45.40 3.07 13.20
N LEU A 10 -46.15 3.91 12.47
CA LEU A 10 -45.58 4.88 11.54
C LEU A 10 -44.78 5.98 12.27
N LEU A 11 -45.30 6.48 13.39
CA LEU A 11 -44.58 7.48 14.21
C LEU A 11 -43.33 6.90 14.88
N ALA A 12 -43.32 5.65 15.33
CA ALA A 12 -42.16 4.98 15.87
C ALA A 12 -41.05 4.76 14.80
N SER A 13 -41.44 4.41 13.55
CA SER A 13 -40.48 4.27 12.45
C SER A 13 -39.87 5.59 12.02
N ILE A 14 -40.63 6.69 12.02
CA ILE A 14 -40.11 8.03 11.69
C ILE A 14 -39.13 8.54 12.79
N CYS A 15 -39.42 8.27 14.07
CA CYS A 15 -38.52 8.62 15.16
C CYS A 15 -37.24 7.78 15.14
N LEU A 16 -37.29 6.50 14.73
CA LEU A 16 -36.08 5.67 14.60
C LEU A 16 -35.21 6.13 13.41
N LEU A 17 -35.80 6.54 12.31
CA LEU A 17 -35.07 7.07 11.14
C LEU A 17 -34.42 8.43 11.45
N ALA A 18 -35.07 9.28 12.25
CA ALA A 18 -34.53 10.56 12.67
C ALA A 18 -33.31 10.41 13.62
N LEU A 19 -33.30 9.36 14.46
CA LEU A 19 -32.17 9.07 15.36
C LEU A 19 -30.93 8.57 14.61
N VAL A 20 -31.07 7.85 13.51
CA VAL A 20 -29.94 7.37 12.70
C VAL A 20 -29.32 8.50 11.90
N LEU A 21 -30.12 9.46 11.39
CA LEU A 21 -29.61 10.64 10.67
C LEU A 21 -28.97 11.67 11.60
N SER A 22 -29.35 11.73 12.88
CA SER A 22 -28.73 12.62 13.88
C SER A 22 -27.37 12.13 14.38
N GLY A 23 -27.09 10.82 14.31
CA GLY A 23 -25.82 10.23 14.79
C GLY A 23 -24.58 10.65 13.98
N CYS A 24 -24.72 10.78 12.65
CA CYS A 24 -23.63 11.27 11.80
C CYS A 24 -23.35 12.77 11.94
N GLY A 25 -24.39 13.58 12.22
CA GLY A 25 -24.26 15.04 12.39
C GLY A 25 -23.64 15.41 13.74
N LEU A 26 -23.98 14.68 14.80
CA LEU A 26 -23.46 14.92 16.15
C LEU A 26 -21.97 14.64 16.26
N GLY A 27 -21.45 13.63 15.59
CA GLY A 27 -20.03 13.32 15.55
C GLY A 27 -19.22 14.39 14.81
N LYS A 28 -19.78 14.99 13.75
CA LYS A 28 -19.15 16.07 12.99
C LYS A 28 -19.16 17.39 13.79
N MET A 29 -20.28 17.76 14.38
CA MET A 29 -20.39 18.94 15.25
C MET A 29 -19.56 18.84 16.52
N ALA A 30 -19.44 17.64 17.13
CA ALA A 30 -18.58 17.45 18.29
C ALA A 30 -17.10 17.63 17.95
N ARG A 31 -16.67 17.20 16.76
CA ARG A 31 -15.29 17.41 16.26
C ARG A 31 -15.03 18.88 15.92
N GLU A 32 -15.99 19.58 15.31
CA GLU A 32 -15.90 21.02 15.01
C GLU A 32 -15.89 21.87 16.28
N HIS A 33 -16.64 21.49 17.31
CA HIS A 33 -16.67 22.19 18.60
C HIS A 33 -15.38 21.98 19.42
N GLN A 34 -14.75 20.81 19.30
CA GLN A 34 -13.46 20.51 19.96
C GLN A 34 -12.33 21.36 19.37
N GLN A 35 -12.39 21.65 18.07
CA GLN A 35 -11.44 22.50 17.35
C GLN A 35 -11.59 24.00 17.73
N ALA A 36 -12.81 24.46 17.95
CA ALA A 36 -13.10 25.84 18.38
C ALA A 36 -12.60 26.14 19.80
N ASN A 37 -12.37 25.12 20.62
CA ASN A 37 -11.97 25.24 22.02
C ASN A 37 -10.47 24.97 22.29
N GLY A 38 -9.62 24.84 21.26
CA GLY A 38 -8.17 24.65 21.41
C GLY A 38 -7.77 23.30 22.03
N GLY A 39 -8.65 22.28 21.98
CA GLY A 39 -8.35 20.92 22.43
C GLY A 39 -7.43 20.18 21.46
N PRO A 40 -6.82 19.05 21.90
CA PRO A 40 -5.96 18.24 21.05
C PRO A 40 -6.72 17.67 19.84
N ILE A 41 -6.04 17.61 18.70
CA ILE A 41 -6.54 16.97 17.49
C ILE A 41 -6.22 15.48 17.57
N ASP A 42 -7.25 14.64 17.59
CA ASP A 42 -7.10 13.18 17.53
C ASP A 42 -7.07 12.74 16.08
N LEU A 43 -6.01 11.99 15.69
CA LEU A 43 -5.80 11.42 14.37
C LEU A 43 -5.65 9.90 14.48
N ARG A 44 -6.35 9.17 13.62
CA ARG A 44 -6.25 7.71 13.53
C ARG A 44 -5.35 7.36 12.36
N LEU A 45 -4.30 6.57 12.63
CA LEU A 45 -3.39 6.04 11.64
C LEU A 45 -3.56 4.52 11.55
N ALA A 46 -4.04 4.03 10.40
CA ALA A 46 -4.22 2.59 10.17
C ALA A 46 -3.22 2.06 9.14
N TYR A 47 -2.85 0.78 9.30
CA TYR A 47 -2.06 0.02 8.33
C TYR A 47 -2.33 -1.49 8.47
N HIS A 48 -2.17 -2.21 7.34
CA HIS A 48 -2.50 -3.65 7.28
C HIS A 48 -1.28 -4.56 7.51
N LEU A 49 -0.09 -3.99 7.63
CA LEU A 49 1.14 -4.74 7.87
C LEU A 49 1.19 -5.29 9.30
N PRO A 50 1.79 -6.47 9.52
CA PRO A 50 2.05 -6.99 10.86
C PRO A 50 2.88 -6.01 11.70
N GLU A 51 2.67 -5.98 13.01
CA GLU A 51 3.41 -5.09 13.94
C GLU A 51 4.93 -5.29 13.88
N SER A 52 5.38 -6.52 13.57
CA SER A 52 6.79 -6.84 13.41
C SER A 52 7.43 -6.29 12.13
N HIS A 53 6.63 -5.80 11.18
CA HIS A 53 7.14 -5.25 9.92
C HIS A 53 7.83 -3.91 10.17
N TYR A 54 9.02 -3.69 9.57
CA TYR A 54 9.79 -2.46 9.77
C TYR A 54 9.02 -1.18 9.40
N LEU A 55 8.14 -1.23 8.37
CA LEU A 55 7.23 -0.13 8.05
C LEU A 55 6.22 0.14 9.16
N ALA A 56 5.65 -0.92 9.75
CA ALA A 56 4.73 -0.78 10.88
C ALA A 56 5.42 -0.14 12.09
N GLN A 57 6.63 -0.59 12.41
CA GLN A 57 7.47 0.01 13.44
C GLN A 57 7.83 1.47 13.12
N GLY A 58 8.06 1.80 11.85
CA GLY A 58 8.22 3.16 11.38
C GLY A 58 7.00 4.03 11.68
N MET A 59 5.78 3.51 11.48
CA MET A 59 4.54 4.25 11.79
C MET A 59 4.37 4.46 13.29
N GLU A 60 4.76 3.51 14.12
CA GLU A 60 4.76 3.68 15.59
C GLU A 60 5.75 4.80 16.00
N ARG A 61 6.96 4.81 15.43
CA ARG A 61 7.95 5.87 15.70
C ARG A 61 7.44 7.23 15.22
N PHE A 62 6.84 7.30 14.03
CA PHE A 62 6.20 8.52 13.52
C PHE A 62 5.14 9.05 14.48
N ALA A 63 4.20 8.21 14.89
CA ALA A 63 3.13 8.58 15.81
C ALA A 63 3.67 9.06 17.17
N ALA A 64 4.64 8.33 17.73
CA ALA A 64 5.28 8.70 19.00
C ALA A 64 5.98 10.06 18.90
N ARG A 65 6.73 10.29 17.80
CA ARG A 65 7.45 11.54 17.52
C ARG A 65 6.51 12.76 17.41
N VAL A 66 5.40 12.60 16.70
CA VAL A 66 4.38 13.66 16.58
C VAL A 66 3.71 13.90 17.93
N ASN A 67 3.30 12.86 18.64
CA ASN A 67 2.65 12.96 19.95
C ASN A 67 3.53 13.70 20.95
N GLU A 68 4.82 13.37 21.02
CA GLU A 68 5.78 14.01 21.91
C GLU A 68 6.02 15.48 21.54
N ARG A 69 6.37 15.75 20.27
CA ARG A 69 6.78 17.09 19.81
C ARG A 69 5.63 18.09 19.74
N SER A 70 4.39 17.60 19.62
CA SER A 70 3.21 18.47 19.57
C SER A 70 2.84 19.07 20.92
N GLY A 71 3.45 18.60 22.02
CA GLY A 71 3.11 19.05 23.38
C GLY A 71 1.64 18.78 23.74
N GLY A 72 1.05 17.73 23.15
CA GLY A 72 -0.34 17.34 23.39
C GLY A 72 -1.37 18.02 22.48
N SER A 73 -0.95 18.88 21.54
CA SER A 73 -1.88 19.49 20.59
C SER A 73 -2.33 18.55 19.46
N ILE A 74 -1.59 17.45 19.21
CA ILE A 74 -1.94 16.37 18.29
C ILE A 74 -1.78 15.06 19.04
N ARG A 75 -2.71 14.12 18.84
CA ARG A 75 -2.62 12.73 19.29
C ARG A 75 -2.87 11.79 18.12
N ILE A 76 -1.83 11.10 17.68
CA ILE A 76 -1.95 10.04 16.69
C ILE A 76 -2.11 8.72 17.44
N LYS A 77 -3.20 8.00 17.15
CA LYS A 77 -3.43 6.63 17.60
C LYS A 77 -3.28 5.68 16.43
N THR A 78 -2.42 4.69 16.57
CA THR A 78 -2.12 3.66 15.57
C THR A 78 -3.07 2.47 15.66
N TYR A 79 -3.34 1.85 14.52
CA TYR A 79 -4.19 0.66 14.36
C TYR A 79 -3.51 -0.29 13.36
N PRO A 80 -2.64 -1.19 13.86
CA PRO A 80 -1.86 -2.10 13.04
C PRO A 80 -2.66 -3.28 12.51
N ALA A 81 -2.01 -4.09 11.65
CA ALA A 81 -2.45 -5.43 11.23
C ALA A 81 -3.89 -5.50 10.69
N GLY A 82 -4.40 -4.42 10.11
CA GLY A 82 -5.75 -4.39 9.54
C GLY A 82 -6.88 -4.30 10.57
N GLN A 83 -6.60 -3.87 11.81
CA GLN A 83 -7.61 -3.78 12.88
C GLN A 83 -8.81 -2.90 12.54
N LEU A 84 -8.63 -1.83 11.76
CA LEU A 84 -9.73 -0.96 11.31
C LEU A 84 -10.14 -1.23 9.87
N PHE A 85 -9.15 -1.37 8.98
CA PHE A 85 -9.37 -1.49 7.53
C PHE A 85 -8.36 -2.46 6.94
N THR A 86 -8.81 -3.24 5.96
CA THR A 86 -7.91 -4.05 5.11
C THR A 86 -7.16 -3.14 4.14
N ASP A 87 -6.12 -3.67 3.47
CA ASP A 87 -5.43 -3.01 2.36
C ASP A 87 -6.41 -2.53 1.26
N LYS A 88 -7.46 -3.28 0.99
CA LYS A 88 -8.47 -2.94 -0.04
C LYS A 88 -9.46 -1.84 0.36
N SER A 89 -9.80 -1.73 1.65
CA SER A 89 -10.84 -0.80 2.12
C SER A 89 -10.29 0.51 2.72
N MET A 90 -8.99 0.59 2.97
CA MET A 90 -8.35 1.71 3.66
C MET A 90 -8.43 3.01 2.87
N ASN A 91 -8.19 2.95 1.56
CA ASN A 91 -8.13 4.14 0.71
C ASN A 91 -9.48 4.85 0.60
N ASP A 92 -10.57 4.08 0.49
CA ASP A 92 -11.94 4.63 0.49
C ASP A 92 -12.26 5.30 1.83
N ALA A 93 -11.78 4.75 2.94
CA ALA A 93 -11.94 5.34 4.25
C ALA A 93 -11.17 6.66 4.39
N ILE A 94 -9.97 6.78 3.81
CA ILE A 94 -9.19 8.04 3.76
C ILE A 94 -9.92 9.08 2.91
N LEU A 95 -10.35 8.72 1.71
CA LEU A 95 -11.06 9.61 0.78
C LEU A 95 -12.36 10.15 1.37
N SER A 96 -13.13 9.31 2.05
CA SER A 96 -14.39 9.70 2.68
C SER A 96 -14.23 10.46 4.01
N GLY A 97 -13.00 10.61 4.52
CA GLY A 97 -12.72 11.16 5.85
C GLY A 97 -13.11 10.22 7.01
N GLY A 98 -13.41 8.95 6.70
CA GLY A 98 -13.66 7.90 7.68
C GLY A 98 -12.40 7.47 8.43
N LEU A 99 -11.22 7.71 7.85
CA LEU A 99 -9.91 7.51 8.43
C LEU A 99 -9.07 8.78 8.20
N ASP A 100 -8.30 9.20 9.21
CA ASP A 100 -7.52 10.43 9.11
C ASP A 100 -6.20 10.22 8.37
N MET A 101 -5.50 9.09 8.61
CA MET A 101 -4.21 8.73 8.01
C MET A 101 -4.14 7.24 7.76
N GLY A 102 -3.44 6.82 6.71
CA GLY A 102 -3.21 5.42 6.42
C GLY A 102 -1.90 5.18 5.68
N LEU A 103 -1.23 4.09 6.04
CA LEU A 103 -0.10 3.58 5.28
C LEU A 103 -0.57 2.42 4.41
N ASN A 104 -0.52 2.59 3.09
CA ASN A 104 -0.94 1.55 2.15
C ASN A 104 -0.02 1.49 0.94
N SER A 105 0.03 0.32 0.30
CA SER A 105 0.76 0.13 -0.96
C SER A 105 0.22 1.06 -2.04
N THR A 106 1.10 1.62 -2.84
CA THR A 106 0.74 2.42 -4.03
C THR A 106 -0.16 1.66 -4.98
N ALA A 107 0.01 0.34 -5.10
CA ALA A 107 -0.84 -0.51 -5.93
C ALA A 107 -2.32 -0.50 -5.51
N MET A 108 -2.62 -0.26 -4.24
CA MET A 108 -4.01 -0.15 -3.76
C MET A 108 -4.67 1.18 -4.13
N TRP A 109 -3.89 2.19 -4.51
CA TRP A 109 -4.38 3.50 -4.93
C TRP A 109 -4.63 3.61 -6.43
N THR A 110 -4.22 2.63 -7.23
CA THR A 110 -4.18 2.72 -8.70
C THR A 110 -5.54 2.85 -9.37
N THR A 111 -6.61 2.40 -8.74
CA THR A 111 -8.00 2.64 -9.22
C THR A 111 -8.43 4.10 -9.05
N ILE A 112 -7.83 4.82 -8.10
CA ILE A 112 -8.10 6.23 -7.80
C ILE A 112 -7.10 7.13 -8.52
N VAL A 113 -5.82 6.73 -8.50
CA VAL A 113 -4.68 7.44 -9.09
C VAL A 113 -3.91 6.49 -10.01
N PRO A 114 -4.34 6.31 -11.26
CA PRO A 114 -3.73 5.34 -12.20
C PRO A 114 -2.24 5.57 -12.46
N ALA A 115 -1.73 6.79 -12.27
CA ALA A 115 -0.31 7.14 -12.40
C ALA A 115 0.59 6.29 -11.49
N LEU A 116 0.11 5.89 -10.31
CA LEU A 116 0.86 5.09 -9.34
C LEU A 116 1.23 3.69 -9.84
N ASN A 117 0.53 3.19 -10.85
CA ASN A 117 0.88 1.93 -11.52
C ASN A 117 2.31 1.92 -12.08
N VAL A 118 2.94 3.08 -12.31
CA VAL A 118 4.31 3.14 -12.86
C VAL A 118 5.33 2.41 -11.99
N LEU A 119 5.15 2.42 -10.67
CA LEU A 119 6.07 1.80 -9.71
C LEU A 119 6.07 0.26 -9.79
N ASP A 120 4.96 -0.31 -10.24
CA ASP A 120 4.83 -1.76 -10.46
C ASP A 120 5.15 -2.19 -11.90
N VAL A 121 5.44 -1.25 -12.84
CA VAL A 121 5.85 -1.59 -14.21
C VAL A 121 7.18 -2.33 -14.17
N PRO A 122 7.27 -3.53 -14.78
CA PRO A 122 8.47 -4.36 -14.66
C PRO A 122 9.72 -3.68 -15.20
N PHE A 123 10.79 -3.78 -14.42
CA PHE A 123 12.15 -3.37 -14.80
C PHE A 123 12.31 -1.91 -15.24
N VAL A 124 11.53 -0.99 -14.64
CA VAL A 124 11.71 0.46 -14.86
C VAL A 124 12.65 1.11 -13.85
N LEU A 125 12.80 0.52 -12.66
CA LEU A 125 13.74 0.95 -11.62
C LEU A 125 14.63 -0.24 -11.24
N HIS A 126 15.96 -0.07 -11.33
CA HIS A 126 16.91 -1.18 -11.29
C HIS A 126 17.67 -1.31 -9.97
N SER A 127 17.57 -0.32 -9.06
CA SER A 127 18.29 -0.34 -7.78
C SER A 127 17.56 0.50 -6.72
N TYR A 128 17.85 0.24 -5.44
CA TYR A 128 17.35 1.07 -4.33
C TYR A 128 17.73 2.54 -4.49
N ASP A 129 18.95 2.82 -4.97
CA ASP A 129 19.42 4.18 -5.22
C ASP A 129 18.64 4.86 -6.36
N ALA A 130 18.28 4.11 -7.40
CA ALA A 130 17.44 4.61 -8.49
C ALA A 130 16.04 4.96 -7.99
N VAL A 131 15.45 4.11 -7.13
CA VAL A 131 14.16 4.37 -6.49
C VAL A 131 14.24 5.65 -5.67
N ALA A 132 15.26 5.79 -4.80
CA ALA A 132 15.44 6.98 -3.98
C ALA A 132 15.54 8.24 -4.85
N ARG A 133 16.39 8.23 -5.90
CA ARG A 133 16.49 9.37 -6.85
C ARG A 133 15.18 9.69 -7.54
N ALA A 134 14.42 8.68 -7.98
CA ALA A 134 13.14 8.86 -8.63
C ALA A 134 12.10 9.48 -7.68
N MET A 135 11.96 8.92 -6.48
CA MET A 135 10.94 9.35 -5.52
C MET A 135 11.25 10.69 -4.87
N ASP A 136 12.53 11.05 -4.65
CA ASP A 136 12.94 12.38 -4.22
C ASP A 136 12.94 13.39 -5.39
N GLY A 137 12.90 12.90 -6.61
CA GLY A 137 13.00 13.65 -7.86
C GLY A 137 11.65 14.08 -8.47
N SER A 138 11.65 14.11 -9.81
CA SER A 138 10.48 14.52 -10.59
C SER A 138 9.34 13.51 -10.53
N LEU A 139 9.65 12.21 -10.45
CA LEU A 139 8.63 11.17 -10.34
C LEU A 139 7.79 11.35 -9.08
N GLY A 140 8.42 11.40 -7.90
CA GLY A 140 7.70 11.56 -6.62
C GLY A 140 6.85 12.83 -6.60
N ARG A 141 7.37 13.96 -7.11
CA ARG A 141 6.56 15.20 -7.24
C ARG A 141 5.36 15.02 -8.16
N THR A 142 5.52 14.34 -9.31
CA THR A 142 4.41 14.07 -10.23
C THR A 142 3.34 13.21 -9.55
N LEU A 143 3.74 12.14 -8.88
CA LEU A 143 2.81 11.23 -8.19
C LEU A 143 2.11 11.92 -7.02
N THR A 144 2.81 12.75 -6.24
CA THR A 144 2.22 13.58 -5.18
C THR A 144 1.13 14.49 -5.73
N ASN A 145 1.41 15.22 -6.81
CA ASN A 145 0.42 16.09 -7.46
C ASN A 145 -0.80 15.32 -7.97
N GLU A 146 -0.62 14.09 -8.47
CA GLU A 146 -1.75 13.26 -8.93
C GLU A 146 -2.63 12.78 -7.76
N MET A 147 -2.06 12.53 -6.57
CA MET A 147 -2.82 12.20 -5.36
C MET A 147 -3.55 13.43 -4.79
N ASP A 148 -2.88 14.57 -4.71
CA ASP A 148 -3.48 15.83 -4.23
C ASP A 148 -4.73 16.22 -5.04
N LYS A 149 -4.70 16.04 -6.37
CA LYS A 149 -5.88 16.24 -7.25
C LYS A 149 -7.08 15.39 -6.87
N LYS A 150 -6.88 14.31 -6.11
CA LYS A 150 -7.93 13.40 -5.62
C LYS A 150 -8.38 13.71 -4.19
N GLY A 151 -7.87 14.77 -3.57
CA GLY A 151 -8.19 15.15 -2.19
C GLY A 151 -7.51 14.28 -1.12
N VAL A 152 -6.40 13.66 -1.48
CA VAL A 152 -5.56 12.88 -0.57
C VAL A 152 -4.19 13.52 -0.53
N HIS A 153 -3.72 13.85 0.68
CA HIS A 153 -2.42 14.46 0.89
C HIS A 153 -1.36 13.40 1.24
N PRO A 154 -0.45 13.05 0.32
CA PRO A 154 0.66 12.15 0.62
C PRO A 154 1.69 12.88 1.48
N LEU A 155 1.97 12.34 2.66
CA LEU A 155 2.99 12.89 3.56
C LEU A 155 4.39 12.44 3.16
N ILE A 156 4.57 11.12 2.95
CA ILE A 156 5.82 10.50 2.53
C ILE A 156 5.57 9.26 1.69
N TRP A 157 6.52 8.99 0.81
CA TRP A 157 6.71 7.72 0.12
C TRP A 157 7.70 6.90 0.93
N VAL A 158 7.41 5.61 1.15
CA VAL A 158 8.25 4.74 1.96
C VAL A 158 8.55 3.43 1.26
N ASP A 159 9.80 3.08 1.32
CA ASP A 159 10.40 1.93 0.65
C ASP A 159 9.92 0.61 1.29
N TYR A 160 9.15 -0.18 0.54
CA TYR A 160 8.76 -1.53 0.95
C TYR A 160 9.75 -2.58 0.42
N GLY A 161 10.36 -2.31 -0.71
CA GLY A 161 11.37 -3.16 -1.33
C GLY A 161 10.93 -3.82 -2.63
N TYR A 162 11.83 -4.61 -3.20
CA TYR A 162 11.56 -5.35 -4.43
C TYR A 162 10.59 -6.50 -4.19
N VAL A 163 9.69 -6.70 -5.16
CA VAL A 163 8.76 -7.82 -5.14
C VAL A 163 9.33 -9.01 -5.92
N GLN A 164 9.04 -10.18 -5.39
CA GLN A 164 9.55 -11.47 -5.85
C GLN A 164 8.39 -12.42 -6.12
N PHE A 165 8.66 -13.54 -6.78
CA PHE A 165 7.67 -14.59 -6.96
C PHE A 165 7.94 -15.77 -6.02
N CYS A 166 6.88 -16.27 -5.39
CA CYS A 166 6.91 -17.48 -4.56
C CYS A 166 5.80 -18.42 -5.00
N ASN A 167 6.08 -19.72 -5.08
CA ASN A 167 5.08 -20.75 -5.39
C ASN A 167 5.42 -22.09 -4.71
N ASN A 168 4.48 -23.04 -4.75
CA ASN A 168 4.65 -24.37 -4.16
C ASN A 168 4.80 -25.50 -5.21
N VAL A 169 4.83 -25.18 -6.51
CA VAL A 169 4.77 -26.15 -7.61
C VAL A 169 6.15 -26.48 -8.17
N ARG A 170 6.94 -25.46 -8.57
CA ARG A 170 8.25 -25.62 -9.23
C ARG A 170 9.11 -24.38 -9.16
N PRO A 171 10.44 -24.52 -9.33
CA PRO A 171 11.32 -23.35 -9.52
C PRO A 171 10.91 -22.57 -10.78
N LEU A 172 10.97 -21.23 -10.70
CA LEU A 172 10.72 -20.34 -11.84
C LEU A 172 12.06 -19.74 -12.28
N LYS A 173 12.75 -20.42 -13.19
CA LYS A 173 14.07 -20.01 -13.71
C LYS A 173 13.97 -19.21 -14.99
N GLU A 174 12.87 -19.38 -15.71
CA GLU A 174 12.59 -18.81 -17.00
C GLU A 174 11.15 -18.28 -17.07
N PRO A 175 10.85 -17.26 -17.91
CA PRO A 175 9.46 -16.80 -18.08
C PRO A 175 8.47 -17.93 -18.42
N GLU A 176 8.90 -18.93 -19.18
CA GLU A 176 8.08 -20.07 -19.62
C GLU A 176 7.64 -20.98 -18.47
N ASP A 177 8.35 -20.97 -17.33
CA ASP A 177 8.01 -21.77 -16.14
C ASP A 177 6.73 -21.32 -15.45
N PHE A 178 6.25 -20.13 -15.77
CA PHE A 178 5.01 -19.58 -15.23
C PHE A 178 3.74 -20.21 -15.83
N ARG A 179 3.85 -20.87 -16.96
CA ARG A 179 2.69 -21.45 -17.66
C ARG A 179 1.90 -22.42 -16.79
N GLY A 180 0.58 -22.18 -16.74
CA GLY A 180 -0.36 -23.05 -16.02
C GLY A 180 -0.39 -22.84 -14.51
N LEU A 181 0.36 -21.87 -13.95
CA LEU A 181 0.26 -21.50 -12.55
C LEU A 181 -0.89 -20.51 -12.33
N GLU A 182 -1.53 -20.59 -11.18
CA GLU A 182 -2.43 -19.58 -10.65
C GLU A 182 -1.69 -18.76 -9.56
N LEU A 183 -1.40 -17.49 -9.85
CA LEU A 183 -0.59 -16.65 -8.96
C LEU A 183 -1.36 -15.44 -8.48
N ARG A 184 -1.25 -15.16 -7.19
CA ARG A 184 -1.82 -13.94 -6.64
C ARG A 184 -0.99 -12.72 -7.03
N GLY A 185 -1.65 -11.73 -7.64
CA GLY A 185 -1.18 -10.36 -7.78
C GLY A 185 -1.89 -9.43 -6.78
N TYR A 186 -1.23 -8.35 -6.38
CA TYR A 186 -1.78 -7.41 -5.40
C TYR A 186 -2.40 -6.14 -6.04
N GLY A 187 -2.37 -6.04 -7.38
CA GLY A 187 -2.91 -4.89 -8.12
C GLY A 187 -3.00 -5.17 -9.61
N GLN A 188 -3.34 -4.16 -10.40
CA GLN A 188 -3.53 -4.26 -11.85
C GLN A 188 -2.23 -4.66 -12.56
N ILE A 189 -1.15 -3.89 -12.41
CA ILE A 189 0.13 -4.16 -13.09
C ILE A 189 0.74 -5.49 -12.64
N PRO A 190 0.80 -5.86 -11.35
CA PRO A 190 1.20 -7.20 -10.95
C PRO A 190 0.40 -8.32 -11.62
N ALA A 191 -0.92 -8.15 -11.79
CA ALA A 191 -1.75 -9.12 -12.50
C ALA A 191 -1.42 -9.18 -14.00
N GLU A 192 -1.20 -8.03 -14.65
CA GLU A 192 -0.76 -7.96 -16.05
C GLU A 192 0.63 -8.60 -16.24
N THR A 193 1.55 -8.41 -15.29
CA THR A 193 2.87 -9.03 -15.28
C THR A 193 2.79 -10.56 -15.19
N ILE A 194 1.98 -11.08 -14.27
CA ILE A 194 1.71 -12.52 -14.13
C ILE A 194 1.16 -13.08 -15.45
N LYS A 195 0.22 -12.39 -16.06
CA LYS A 195 -0.37 -12.79 -17.36
C LYS A 195 0.65 -12.74 -18.49
N ALA A 196 1.51 -11.72 -18.54
CA ALA A 196 2.55 -11.59 -19.56
C ALA A 196 3.58 -12.73 -19.48
N LEU A 197 3.85 -13.23 -18.27
CA LEU A 197 4.70 -14.39 -18.03
C LEU A 197 4.00 -15.74 -18.31
N GLY A 198 2.70 -15.73 -18.62
CA GLY A 198 1.96 -16.94 -19.02
C GLY A 198 1.20 -17.66 -17.90
N ALA A 199 1.16 -17.07 -16.70
CA ALA A 199 0.34 -17.57 -15.58
C ALA A 199 -1.04 -16.92 -15.53
N SER A 200 -1.95 -17.47 -14.73
CA SER A 200 -3.29 -16.93 -14.46
C SER A 200 -3.25 -16.05 -13.21
N PRO A 201 -3.54 -14.75 -13.30
CA PRO A 201 -3.55 -13.88 -12.13
C PRO A 201 -4.85 -13.99 -11.32
N VAL A 202 -4.72 -14.02 -9.99
CA VAL A 202 -5.84 -13.89 -9.04
C VAL A 202 -5.56 -12.69 -8.14
N THR A 203 -6.50 -11.74 -8.03
CA THR A 203 -6.33 -10.56 -7.17
C THR A 203 -7.09 -10.74 -5.86
N MET A 204 -6.36 -10.73 -4.74
CA MET A 204 -6.91 -10.85 -3.39
C MET A 204 -6.12 -10.04 -2.37
N SER A 205 -6.72 -9.78 -1.19
CA SER A 205 -6.03 -9.13 -0.08
C SER A 205 -4.82 -9.94 0.37
N SER A 206 -3.79 -9.24 0.84
CA SER A 206 -2.59 -9.88 1.40
C SER A 206 -2.89 -10.76 2.62
N ALA A 207 -3.97 -10.47 3.36
CA ALA A 207 -4.41 -11.27 4.51
C ALA A 207 -4.97 -12.64 4.12
N GLU A 208 -5.43 -12.80 2.87
CA GLU A 208 -6.08 -14.04 2.37
C GLU A 208 -5.07 -15.03 1.78
N VAL A 209 -3.86 -14.57 1.44
CA VAL A 209 -2.89 -15.33 0.62
C VAL A 209 -2.44 -16.62 1.25
N TYR A 210 -2.09 -16.60 2.56
CA TYR A 210 -1.64 -17.81 3.26
C TYR A 210 -2.67 -18.95 3.14
N MET A 211 -3.94 -18.63 3.46
CA MET A 211 -5.02 -19.60 3.39
C MET A 211 -5.35 -20.05 1.95
N ALA A 212 -5.24 -19.12 0.98
CA ALA A 212 -5.44 -19.43 -0.43
C ALA A 212 -4.38 -20.40 -0.96
N MET A 213 -3.10 -20.19 -0.63
CA MET A 213 -2.00 -21.11 -0.96
C MET A 213 -2.15 -22.45 -0.23
N GLN A 214 -2.50 -22.42 1.07
CA GLN A 214 -2.69 -23.65 1.85
C GLN A 214 -3.82 -24.54 1.30
N ARG A 215 -4.88 -23.93 0.77
CA ARG A 215 -6.03 -24.64 0.18
C ARG A 215 -5.84 -24.98 -1.29
N GLY A 216 -4.74 -24.55 -1.91
CA GLY A 216 -4.49 -24.74 -3.34
C GLY A 216 -5.41 -23.90 -4.25
N THR A 217 -5.99 -22.80 -3.74
CA THR A 217 -6.77 -21.84 -4.55
C THR A 217 -5.84 -21.03 -5.45
N VAL A 218 -4.61 -20.81 -5.02
CA VAL A 218 -3.51 -20.27 -5.83
C VAL A 218 -2.26 -21.09 -5.57
N ASP A 219 -1.40 -21.22 -6.58
CA ASP A 219 -0.12 -21.93 -6.49
C ASP A 219 0.97 -21.07 -5.83
N GLY A 220 0.77 -19.75 -5.82
CA GLY A 220 1.77 -18.84 -5.30
C GLY A 220 1.35 -17.36 -5.36
N GLN A 221 2.32 -16.48 -5.18
CA GLN A 221 2.10 -15.04 -5.16
C GLN A 221 3.30 -14.24 -5.66
N THR A 222 3.08 -12.95 -5.95
CA THR A 222 4.13 -11.93 -5.94
C THR A 222 3.97 -11.03 -4.71
N SER A 223 5.09 -10.76 -4.02
CA SER A 223 5.17 -9.89 -2.83
C SER A 223 6.63 -9.60 -2.47
N GLY A 224 6.88 -8.72 -1.49
CA GLY A 224 8.20 -8.51 -0.89
C GLY A 224 8.58 -9.63 0.07
N THR A 225 9.88 -9.89 0.20
CA THR A 225 10.46 -10.96 1.03
C THR A 225 10.11 -10.81 2.51
N THR A 226 10.16 -9.60 3.04
CA THR A 226 9.87 -9.29 4.46
C THR A 226 8.45 -9.70 4.84
N ALA A 227 7.45 -9.34 4.02
CA ALA A 227 6.07 -9.75 4.30
C ALA A 227 5.84 -11.25 4.06
N MET A 228 6.53 -11.87 3.10
CA MET A 228 6.48 -13.32 2.91
C MET A 228 6.94 -14.05 4.18
N TYR A 229 8.06 -13.61 4.77
CA TYR A 229 8.58 -14.20 5.99
C TYR A 229 7.62 -13.99 7.17
N GLN A 230 7.20 -12.76 7.43
CA GLN A 230 6.37 -12.43 8.58
C GLN A 230 4.95 -13.01 8.52
N ARG A 231 4.42 -13.25 7.30
CA ARG A 231 3.16 -13.95 7.08
C ARG A 231 3.31 -15.46 6.99
N ARG A 232 4.52 -15.98 7.27
CA ARG A 232 4.85 -17.40 7.30
C ARG A 232 4.57 -18.10 5.96
N ILE A 233 4.74 -17.42 4.84
CA ILE A 233 4.49 -17.97 3.49
C ILE A 233 5.40 -19.17 3.20
N TYR A 234 6.56 -19.28 3.85
CA TYR A 234 7.44 -20.43 3.78
C TYR A 234 6.81 -21.76 4.25
N GLU A 235 5.70 -21.73 4.99
CA GLU A 235 4.97 -22.94 5.38
C GLU A 235 4.10 -23.50 4.27
N VAL A 236 3.70 -22.68 3.30
CA VAL A 236 2.79 -23.01 2.21
C VAL A 236 3.39 -22.78 0.82
N GLY A 237 4.57 -22.15 0.72
CA GLY A 237 5.35 -21.93 -0.49
C GLY A 237 6.71 -22.59 -0.39
N LYS A 238 7.17 -23.18 -1.47
CA LYS A 238 8.44 -23.95 -1.51
C LYS A 238 9.55 -23.22 -2.28
N TYR A 239 9.19 -22.55 -3.36
CA TYR A 239 10.14 -21.95 -4.30
C TYR A 239 10.03 -20.44 -4.26
N LEU A 240 11.16 -19.76 -4.12
CA LEU A 240 11.28 -18.31 -4.16
C LEU A 240 12.20 -17.91 -5.32
N THR A 241 11.67 -17.14 -6.26
CA THR A 241 12.46 -16.58 -7.37
C THR A 241 12.66 -15.07 -7.15
N MET A 242 13.92 -14.70 -6.97
CA MET A 242 14.34 -13.30 -6.80
C MET A 242 14.46 -12.66 -8.19
N THR A 243 13.39 -12.03 -8.62
CA THR A 243 13.28 -11.40 -9.94
C THR A 243 13.62 -9.90 -9.91
N ASN A 244 13.41 -9.25 -8.78
CA ASN A 244 13.53 -7.80 -8.62
C ASN A 244 12.82 -7.03 -9.76
N HIS A 245 11.69 -7.58 -10.24
CA HIS A 245 11.03 -7.08 -11.44
C HIS A 245 10.28 -5.77 -11.24
N ALA A 246 9.81 -5.48 -10.01
CA ALA A 246 9.11 -4.26 -9.67
C ALA A 246 9.47 -3.82 -8.25
N TYR A 247 9.40 -2.53 -7.99
CA TYR A 247 9.65 -1.97 -6.67
C TYR A 247 8.34 -1.52 -6.05
N CYS A 248 7.98 -2.12 -4.94
CA CYS A 248 6.78 -1.75 -4.22
C CYS A 248 7.07 -0.58 -3.29
N GLU A 249 6.33 0.51 -3.50
CA GLU A 249 6.28 1.65 -2.60
C GLU A 249 5.01 1.64 -1.78
N PHE A 250 5.11 2.18 -0.58
CA PHE A 250 3.96 2.53 0.23
C PHE A 250 3.87 4.05 0.35
N VAL A 251 2.68 4.55 0.59
CA VAL A 251 2.45 5.96 0.87
C VAL A 251 1.76 6.11 2.22
N LEU A 252 2.36 6.92 3.08
CA LEU A 252 1.64 7.46 4.23
C LEU A 252 0.82 8.63 3.73
N ALA A 253 -0.48 8.42 3.61
CA ALA A 253 -1.41 9.41 3.10
C ALA A 253 -2.35 9.91 4.21
N MET A 254 -2.72 11.17 4.12
CA MET A 254 -3.68 11.82 5.00
C MET A 254 -4.92 12.23 4.21
N SER A 255 -6.10 12.07 4.80
CA SER A 255 -7.34 12.63 4.26
C SER A 255 -7.20 14.16 4.12
N GLY A 256 -7.57 14.71 2.96
CA GLY A 256 -7.55 16.16 2.75
C GLY A 256 -8.37 16.89 3.83
N ALA A 257 -9.54 16.35 4.19
CA ALA A 257 -10.36 16.91 5.27
C ALA A 257 -9.68 16.89 6.65
N ALA A 258 -8.81 15.89 6.92
CA ALA A 258 -8.03 15.86 8.15
C ALA A 258 -6.85 16.85 8.09
N TRP A 259 -6.20 16.94 6.92
CA TRP A 259 -5.11 17.89 6.66
C TRP A 259 -5.55 19.36 6.81
N ASP A 260 -6.70 19.70 6.24
CA ASP A 260 -7.25 21.06 6.26
C ASP A 260 -7.63 21.55 7.68
N ARG A 261 -7.83 20.61 8.62
CA ARG A 261 -8.09 20.96 10.04
C ARG A 261 -6.84 21.37 10.82
N LEU A 262 -5.65 21.11 10.30
CA LEU A 262 -4.38 21.39 10.97
C LEU A 262 -3.97 22.85 10.78
N THR A 263 -3.41 23.44 11.82
CA THR A 263 -2.69 24.70 11.70
C THR A 263 -1.38 24.51 10.94
N GLU A 264 -0.83 25.56 10.34
CA GLU A 264 0.45 25.49 9.62
C GLU A 264 1.59 24.95 10.49
N LYS A 265 1.62 25.31 11.78
CA LYS A 265 2.61 24.76 12.73
C LYS A 265 2.45 23.26 12.93
N GLN A 266 1.21 22.74 12.98
CA GLN A 266 0.93 21.31 13.11
C GLN A 266 1.28 20.56 11.83
N LYS A 267 1.00 21.13 10.64
CA LYS A 267 1.40 20.58 9.35
C LYS A 267 2.90 20.43 9.26
N GLN A 268 3.65 21.48 9.53
CA GLN A 268 5.12 21.47 9.52
C GLN A 268 5.69 20.40 10.47
N LEU A 269 5.11 20.27 11.68
CA LEU A 269 5.55 19.25 12.64
C LEU A 269 5.32 17.83 12.12
N ILE A 270 4.14 17.57 11.53
CA ILE A 270 3.81 16.27 10.94
C ILE A 270 4.72 15.97 9.76
N GLU A 271 4.92 16.92 8.84
CA GLU A 271 5.79 16.78 7.67
C GLU A 271 7.25 16.48 8.09
N GLN A 272 7.77 17.23 9.05
CA GLN A 272 9.12 17.00 9.55
C GLN A 272 9.27 15.59 10.17
N ALA A 273 8.32 15.18 11.02
CA ALA A 273 8.33 13.85 11.63
C ALA A 273 8.21 12.73 10.59
N ALA A 274 7.41 12.98 9.54
CA ALA A 274 7.23 12.04 8.43
C ALA A 274 8.53 11.87 7.63
N VAL A 275 9.20 12.98 7.26
CA VAL A 275 10.49 12.94 6.53
C VAL A 275 11.55 12.19 7.32
N GLU A 276 11.73 12.47 8.61
CA GLU A 276 12.66 11.75 9.47
C GLU A 276 12.37 10.25 9.50
N THR A 277 11.09 9.88 9.56
CA THR A 277 10.65 8.47 9.55
C THR A 277 10.92 7.80 8.20
N ARG A 278 10.70 8.51 7.08
CA ARG A 278 11.04 8.03 5.74
C ARG A 278 12.52 7.69 5.62
N ASP A 279 13.38 8.61 6.08
CA ASP A 279 14.83 8.45 5.95
C ASP A 279 15.34 7.23 6.77
N GLU A 280 14.77 7.01 7.97
CA GLU A 280 15.02 5.81 8.78
C GLU A 280 14.58 4.52 8.05
N ILE A 281 13.37 4.52 7.49
CA ILE A 281 12.83 3.36 6.76
C ILE A 281 13.69 3.05 5.53
N ARG A 282 14.08 4.07 4.76
CA ARG A 282 14.90 3.89 3.55
C ARG A 282 16.25 3.24 3.84
N GLN A 283 16.90 3.61 4.95
CA GLN A 283 18.13 2.97 5.38
C GLN A 283 17.96 1.49 5.70
N GLN A 284 16.78 1.10 6.24
CA GLN A 284 16.48 -0.27 6.65
C GLN A 284 16.02 -1.16 5.49
N ALA A 285 15.34 -0.60 4.47
CA ALA A 285 14.60 -1.37 3.47
C ALA A 285 15.44 -2.45 2.78
N LYS A 286 16.64 -2.11 2.30
CA LYS A 286 17.54 -3.05 1.63
C LYS A 286 18.05 -4.14 2.57
N GLU A 287 18.40 -3.78 3.79
CA GLU A 287 18.91 -4.72 4.80
C GLU A 287 17.81 -5.71 5.23
N GLU A 288 16.60 -5.20 5.43
CA GLU A 288 15.43 -6.01 5.78
C GLU A 288 15.02 -6.98 4.66
N ASP A 289 15.08 -6.55 3.39
CA ASP A 289 14.82 -7.43 2.25
C ASP A 289 15.81 -8.58 2.17
N LEU A 290 17.11 -8.29 2.30
CA LEU A 290 18.17 -9.30 2.28
C LEU A 290 18.09 -10.25 3.49
N ALA A 291 17.86 -9.69 4.69
CA ALA A 291 17.71 -10.49 5.90
C ALA A 291 16.47 -11.41 5.82
N ALA A 292 15.36 -10.92 5.26
CA ALA A 292 14.16 -11.72 5.09
C ALA A 292 14.35 -12.83 4.06
N MET A 293 15.07 -12.58 2.97
CA MET A 293 15.43 -13.60 1.98
C MET A 293 16.23 -14.75 2.63
N GLU A 294 17.26 -14.44 3.43
CA GLU A 294 18.04 -15.47 4.13
C GLU A 294 17.17 -16.25 5.13
N LYS A 295 16.31 -15.58 5.89
CA LYS A 295 15.35 -16.25 6.80
C LYS A 295 14.38 -17.19 6.07
N LEU A 296 13.91 -16.80 4.87
CA LEU A 296 13.06 -17.66 4.03
C LEU A 296 13.82 -18.90 3.56
N LYS A 297 15.10 -18.75 3.21
CA LYS A 297 15.99 -19.85 2.83
C LYS A 297 16.28 -20.77 4.02
N GLU A 298 16.59 -20.24 5.20
CA GLU A 298 16.76 -20.99 6.45
C GLU A 298 15.49 -21.75 6.84
N ALA A 299 14.31 -21.18 6.55
CA ALA A 299 13.02 -21.84 6.76
C ALA A 299 12.70 -22.93 5.73
N GLY A 300 13.62 -23.21 4.79
CA GLY A 300 13.53 -24.33 3.86
C GLY A 300 13.03 -24.00 2.46
N MET A 301 12.89 -22.73 2.09
CA MET A 301 12.56 -22.36 0.72
C MET A 301 13.76 -22.53 -0.21
N GLU A 302 13.49 -23.07 -1.39
CA GLU A 302 14.48 -23.11 -2.49
C GLU A 302 14.53 -21.74 -3.17
N VAL A 303 15.63 -21.00 -2.97
CA VAL A 303 15.80 -19.64 -3.50
C VAL A 303 16.59 -19.69 -4.81
N TYR A 304 16.04 -19.09 -5.85
CA TYR A 304 16.72 -18.87 -7.14
C TYR A 304 16.78 -17.36 -7.42
N THR A 305 17.95 -16.85 -7.70
CA THR A 305 18.16 -15.47 -8.14
C THR A 305 18.42 -15.46 -9.64
N ILE A 306 17.69 -14.64 -10.39
CA ILE A 306 17.90 -14.48 -11.84
C ILE A 306 19.31 -13.92 -12.08
N PRO A 307 20.14 -14.61 -12.88
CA PRO A 307 21.44 -14.07 -13.28
C PRO A 307 21.28 -12.76 -14.06
N PRO A 308 22.21 -11.80 -13.93
CA PRO A 308 22.15 -10.54 -14.66
C PRO A 308 22.03 -10.69 -16.18
N GLU A 309 22.67 -11.71 -16.74
CA GLU A 309 22.63 -12.04 -18.17
C GLU A 309 21.25 -12.45 -18.67
N ASP A 310 20.38 -12.99 -17.80
CA ASP A 310 19.03 -13.42 -18.13
C ASP A 310 17.98 -12.32 -17.99
N ILE A 311 18.30 -11.19 -17.32
CA ILE A 311 17.38 -10.06 -17.13
C ILE A 311 16.75 -9.58 -18.45
N PRO A 312 17.50 -9.45 -19.58
CA PRO A 312 16.91 -9.02 -20.85
C PRO A 312 15.79 -9.95 -21.35
N LYS A 313 15.84 -11.25 -21.08
CA LYS A 313 14.78 -12.19 -21.41
C LYS A 313 13.49 -11.90 -20.65
N TRP A 314 13.61 -11.62 -19.36
CA TRP A 314 12.48 -11.25 -18.49
C TRP A 314 11.89 -9.89 -18.86
N GLN A 315 12.75 -8.92 -19.19
CA GLN A 315 12.31 -7.63 -19.71
C GLN A 315 11.50 -7.78 -21.01
N ALA A 316 11.99 -8.61 -21.94
CA ALA A 316 11.29 -8.88 -23.21
C ALA A 316 9.92 -9.55 -22.96
N ALA A 317 9.85 -10.54 -22.06
CA ALA A 317 8.61 -11.22 -21.73
C ALA A 317 7.54 -10.33 -21.08
N THR A 318 7.96 -9.25 -20.39
CA THR A 318 7.07 -8.31 -19.72
C THR A 318 6.92 -6.96 -20.42
N MET A 319 7.53 -6.77 -21.58
CA MET A 319 7.52 -5.48 -22.32
C MET A 319 6.10 -4.96 -22.59
N SER A 320 5.18 -5.87 -22.91
CA SER A 320 3.79 -5.52 -23.19
C SER A 320 3.09 -4.81 -22.02
N VAL A 321 3.53 -5.06 -20.77
CA VAL A 321 2.98 -4.40 -19.58
C VAL A 321 3.30 -2.92 -19.60
N ARG A 322 4.57 -2.56 -19.85
CA ARG A 322 5.01 -1.16 -19.98
C ARG A 322 4.32 -0.45 -21.14
N GLU A 323 4.18 -1.11 -22.29
CA GLU A 323 3.50 -0.56 -23.45
C GLU A 323 2.02 -0.31 -23.19
N ASN A 324 1.34 -1.24 -22.48
CA ASN A 324 -0.03 -1.08 -22.06
C ASN A 324 -0.21 0.09 -21.10
N PHE A 325 0.67 0.22 -20.11
CA PHE A 325 0.67 1.34 -19.18
C PHE A 325 0.78 2.69 -19.90
N ILE A 326 1.75 2.82 -20.80
CA ILE A 326 1.92 4.03 -21.61
C ILE A 326 0.68 4.31 -22.46
N ARG A 327 0.10 3.28 -23.10
CA ARG A 327 -1.10 3.43 -23.93
C ARG A 327 -2.32 3.88 -23.12
N GLN A 328 -2.48 3.39 -21.89
CA GLN A 328 -3.60 3.74 -21.01
C GLN A 328 -3.54 5.20 -20.54
N LEU A 329 -2.35 5.72 -20.25
CA LEU A 329 -2.16 7.05 -19.68
C LEU A 329 -1.64 8.09 -20.69
N GLY A 330 -1.33 7.68 -21.93
CA GLY A 330 -0.85 8.59 -22.98
C GLY A 330 0.45 9.29 -22.60
N ASP A 331 0.49 10.61 -22.78
CA ASP A 331 1.70 11.41 -22.52
C ASP A 331 2.14 11.34 -21.05
N LEU A 332 1.21 11.30 -20.10
CA LEU A 332 1.54 11.14 -18.70
C LEU A 332 2.23 9.78 -18.44
N GLY A 333 1.71 8.70 -19.02
CA GLY A 333 2.30 7.38 -18.89
C GLY A 333 3.73 7.31 -19.44
N ARG A 334 3.98 7.93 -20.59
CA ARG A 334 5.32 8.07 -21.18
C ARG A 334 6.24 8.87 -20.26
N GLN A 335 5.80 10.05 -19.83
CA GLN A 335 6.55 10.90 -18.90
C GLN A 335 6.97 10.15 -17.63
N LEU A 336 6.05 9.40 -17.01
CA LEU A 336 6.31 8.66 -15.78
C LEU A 336 7.36 7.55 -15.99
N VAL A 337 7.25 6.79 -17.09
CA VAL A 337 8.24 5.77 -17.46
C VAL A 337 9.61 6.40 -17.70
N ASP A 338 9.66 7.50 -18.45
CA ASP A 338 10.91 8.22 -18.75
C ASP A 338 11.56 8.76 -17.46
N GLN A 339 10.76 9.24 -16.50
CA GLN A 339 11.26 9.66 -15.18
C GLN A 339 11.85 8.50 -14.36
N CYS A 340 11.26 7.30 -14.41
CA CYS A 340 11.84 6.11 -13.82
C CYS A 340 13.17 5.74 -14.48
N LEU A 341 13.19 5.65 -15.82
CA LEU A 341 14.39 5.25 -16.57
C LEU A 341 15.54 6.25 -16.41
N ALA A 342 15.25 7.54 -16.32
CA ALA A 342 16.25 8.59 -16.10
C ALA A 342 16.86 8.54 -14.69
N ALA A 343 16.25 7.86 -13.75
CA ALA A 343 16.74 7.69 -12.39
C ALA A 343 17.71 6.49 -12.23
N ASN A 344 17.80 5.58 -13.21
CA ASN A 344 18.75 4.47 -13.19
C ASN A 344 20.18 4.93 -13.52
#